data_419c04a08597eb5533bb5f25d1ff2ddc
#
_entry.id   419c04a08597eb5533bb5f25d1ff2ddc
#
_cell.length_a   1.000
_cell.length_b   1.000
_cell.length_c   1.000
_cell.angle_alpha   90.00
_cell.angle_beta   90.00
_cell.angle_gamma   90.00
#
_symmetry.space_group_name_H-M   'P 1'
#
loop_
_entity.id
_entity.type
_entity.pdbx_description
1 polymer ?
#
loop_
_entity_poly.entity_id
_entity_poly.type
_entity_poly.pdbx_seq_one_letter_code
_entity_poly.pdbx_strand_id
1 'polypeptide(L)'
;MLISADLPINRDKFAQQDQILTITGATWADYQQFESDRGYRVAYFNREITIVSPGRNHERIAAVINRLIIAYCEKYNIRDFPFGQTRLNVWGQAGREPDLAYAFDTDKDLPDLAVEVIFTSGDVETLKASYQKIGIPELWIWQDNKITFYCLEADKYTVVKFSKIFHRLESSSFVEYIDRGIKESPAVIKQDFLKVI
;
A
#
# COMPACT_ATOMS: atom_id res chain seq x y z
N MET A 1 3.96 -26.67 11.25
CA MET A 1 4.41 -26.27 9.93
C MET A 1 3.17 -25.96 9.11
N LEU A 2 2.75 -24.70 9.06
CA LEU A 2 1.63 -24.25 8.23
C LEU A 2 2.16 -24.10 6.80
N ILE A 3 1.88 -25.09 5.96
CA ILE A 3 2.16 -25.00 4.55
C ILE A 3 1.11 -24.07 3.92
N SER A 4 1.52 -23.10 3.13
CA SER A 4 0.68 -22.09 2.49
C SER A 4 -0.52 -22.65 1.66
N ALA A 5 -0.58 -23.96 1.45
CA ALA A 5 -1.66 -24.64 0.73
C ALA A 5 -2.95 -24.76 1.54
N ASP A 6 -2.89 -24.70 2.88
CA ASP A 6 -4.01 -24.98 3.80
C ASP A 6 -4.50 -23.74 4.56
N LEU A 7 -4.23 -22.54 4.04
CA LEU A 7 -4.75 -21.32 4.68
C LEU A 7 -6.28 -21.29 4.58
N PRO A 8 -6.99 -21.04 5.69
CA PRO A 8 -8.46 -20.97 5.72
C PRO A 8 -8.99 -19.67 5.08
N ILE A 9 -8.24 -19.07 4.16
CA ILE A 9 -8.66 -17.91 3.39
C ILE A 9 -9.47 -18.41 2.21
N ASN A 10 -10.74 -18.05 2.17
CA ASN A 10 -11.59 -18.32 1.02
C ASN A 10 -11.12 -17.44 -0.15
N ARG A 11 -10.61 -18.07 -1.20
CA ARG A 11 -10.19 -17.38 -2.44
C ARG A 11 -11.37 -17.03 -3.33
N ASP A 12 -12.47 -16.54 -2.77
CA ASP A 12 -13.54 -16.01 -3.57
C ASP A 12 -13.07 -14.74 -4.29
N LYS A 13 -12.69 -14.91 -5.56
CA LYS A 13 -12.26 -13.80 -6.44
C LYS A 13 -13.31 -12.70 -6.59
N PHE A 14 -14.52 -12.93 -6.12
CA PHE A 14 -15.65 -11.99 -6.16
C PHE A 14 -15.92 -11.33 -4.81
N ALA A 15 -15.17 -11.66 -3.75
CA ALA A 15 -15.31 -11.01 -2.45
C ALA A 15 -15.18 -9.48 -2.61
N GLN A 16 -16.13 -8.75 -2.05
CA GLN A 16 -16.12 -7.28 -2.09
C GLN A 16 -15.15 -6.71 -1.05
N GLN A 17 -14.93 -7.45 0.03
CA GLN A 17 -14.12 -7.05 1.18
C GLN A 17 -12.87 -7.93 1.30
N ASP A 18 -11.85 -7.39 1.95
CA ASP A 18 -10.63 -8.11 2.26
C ASP A 18 -10.90 -9.22 3.28
N GLN A 19 -10.13 -10.29 3.17
CA GLN A 19 -10.04 -11.33 4.20
C GLN A 19 -8.67 -11.26 4.85
N ILE A 20 -8.62 -11.28 6.17
CA ILE A 20 -7.39 -11.18 6.94
C ILE A 20 -7.23 -12.41 7.82
N LEU A 21 -6.02 -12.97 7.82
CA LEU A 21 -5.59 -14.01 8.74
C LEU A 21 -4.34 -13.50 9.47
N THR A 22 -4.36 -13.62 10.80
CA THR A 22 -3.23 -13.25 11.65
C THR A 22 -2.69 -14.49 12.36
N ILE A 23 -1.38 -14.69 12.31
CA ILE A 23 -0.63 -15.77 12.98
C ILE A 23 0.29 -15.12 13.98
N THR A 24 0.01 -15.28 15.28
CA THR A 24 0.83 -14.75 16.37
C THR A 24 1.91 -15.73 16.81
N GLY A 25 2.99 -15.23 17.40
CA GLY A 25 4.13 -16.06 17.85
C GLY A 25 5.04 -16.56 16.73
N ALA A 26 4.81 -16.13 15.49
CA ALA A 26 5.58 -16.53 14.33
C ALA A 26 7.04 -16.07 14.40
N THR A 27 7.90 -16.82 13.75
CA THR A 27 9.31 -16.46 13.55
C THR A 27 9.53 -15.86 12.17
N TRP A 28 10.70 -15.24 11.98
CA TRP A 28 11.12 -14.80 10.65
C TRP A 28 11.23 -15.96 9.65
N ALA A 29 11.68 -17.13 10.12
CA ALA A 29 11.77 -18.34 9.29
C ALA A 29 10.38 -18.82 8.84
N ASP A 30 9.34 -18.67 9.69
CA ASP A 30 7.97 -18.98 9.27
C ASP A 30 7.50 -18.02 8.19
N TYR A 31 7.76 -16.72 8.34
CA TYR A 31 7.42 -15.71 7.32
C TYR A 31 8.10 -15.98 5.96
N GLN A 32 9.35 -16.39 5.97
CA GLN A 32 10.09 -16.69 4.74
C GLN A 32 9.54 -17.88 3.94
N GLN A 33 8.71 -18.73 4.56
CA GLN A 33 8.07 -19.86 3.88
C GLN A 33 6.85 -19.44 3.04
N PHE A 34 6.36 -18.21 3.22
CA PHE A 34 5.25 -17.70 2.40
C PHE A 34 5.78 -17.14 1.08
N GLU A 35 5.26 -17.67 -0.02
CA GLU A 35 5.55 -17.18 -1.37
C GLU A 35 4.63 -16.02 -1.71
N SER A 36 5.17 -15.00 -2.41
CA SER A 36 4.45 -13.75 -2.75
C SER A 36 3.48 -13.88 -3.93
N ASP A 37 3.49 -15.00 -4.67
CA ASP A 37 2.83 -15.13 -5.97
C ASP A 37 1.40 -15.67 -5.93
N ARG A 38 0.82 -15.84 -4.74
CA ARG A 38 -0.46 -16.55 -4.56
C ARG A 38 -1.70 -15.68 -4.44
N GLY A 39 -1.60 -14.39 -4.75
CA GLY A 39 -2.77 -13.47 -4.72
C GLY A 39 -3.15 -13.00 -3.32
N TYR A 40 -2.25 -13.12 -2.33
CA TYR A 40 -2.34 -12.43 -1.05
C TYR A 40 -1.14 -11.53 -0.82
N ARG A 41 -1.29 -10.59 0.11
CA ARG A 41 -0.20 -9.80 0.69
C ARG A 41 0.21 -10.43 2.00
N VAL A 42 1.50 -10.60 2.23
CA VAL A 42 2.03 -11.18 3.45
C VAL A 42 2.91 -10.16 4.15
N ALA A 43 2.65 -9.96 5.43
CA ALA A 43 3.44 -9.07 6.26
C ALA A 43 3.98 -9.78 7.49
N TYR A 44 5.13 -9.33 8.00
CA TYR A 44 5.71 -9.78 9.26
C TYR A 44 6.15 -8.58 10.09
N PHE A 45 5.70 -8.54 11.32
CA PHE A 45 6.17 -7.57 12.31
C PHE A 45 5.89 -8.07 13.74
N ASN A 46 6.78 -7.81 14.69
CA ASN A 46 6.61 -8.16 16.10
C ASN A 46 6.17 -9.62 16.36
N ARG A 47 6.76 -10.58 15.64
CA ARG A 47 6.41 -12.02 15.73
C ARG A 47 4.97 -12.33 15.30
N GLU A 48 4.43 -11.52 14.43
CA GLU A 48 3.12 -11.74 13.85
C GLU A 48 3.23 -11.76 12.32
N ILE A 49 2.55 -12.72 11.70
CA ILE A 49 2.36 -12.78 10.25
C ILE A 49 0.91 -12.38 9.98
N THR A 50 0.71 -11.35 9.17
CA THR A 50 -0.59 -10.96 8.65
C THR A 50 -0.68 -11.32 7.19
N ILE A 51 -1.74 -12.02 6.81
CA ILE A 51 -2.02 -12.42 5.42
C ILE A 51 -3.33 -11.77 5.03
N VAL A 52 -3.29 -10.98 3.94
CA VAL A 52 -4.45 -10.27 3.40
C VAL A 52 -4.78 -10.83 2.02
N SER A 53 -6.01 -11.28 1.82
CA SER A 53 -6.58 -11.54 0.49
C SER A 53 -7.41 -10.34 0.08
N PRO A 54 -6.93 -9.48 -0.85
CA PRO A 54 -7.62 -8.27 -1.21
C PRO A 54 -8.97 -8.54 -1.88
N GLY A 55 -9.99 -7.79 -1.47
CA GLY A 55 -11.29 -7.82 -2.11
C GLY A 55 -11.33 -6.98 -3.40
N ARG A 56 -12.41 -7.11 -4.18
CA ARG A 56 -12.57 -6.39 -5.44
C ARG A 56 -12.52 -4.86 -5.28
N ASN A 57 -13.08 -4.33 -4.21
CA ASN A 57 -13.09 -2.88 -3.97
C ASN A 57 -11.69 -2.37 -3.60
N HIS A 58 -10.93 -3.16 -2.83
CA HIS A 58 -9.52 -2.89 -2.55
C HIS A 58 -8.72 -2.72 -3.84
N GLU A 59 -8.78 -3.72 -4.72
CA GLU A 59 -8.05 -3.68 -6.00
C GLU A 59 -8.48 -2.50 -6.90
N ARG A 60 -9.76 -2.11 -6.86
CA ARG A 60 -10.26 -0.94 -7.59
C ARG A 60 -9.68 0.37 -7.06
N ILE A 61 -9.65 0.55 -5.75
CA ILE A 61 -9.08 1.75 -5.12
C ILE A 61 -7.57 1.81 -5.39
N ALA A 62 -6.85 0.72 -5.21
CA ALA A 62 -5.43 0.65 -5.53
C ALA A 62 -5.16 1.00 -7.00
N ALA A 63 -5.95 0.47 -7.93
CA ALA A 63 -5.83 0.77 -9.36
C ALA A 63 -6.11 2.24 -9.70
N VAL A 64 -7.04 2.90 -9.00
CA VAL A 64 -7.29 4.34 -9.18
C VAL A 64 -6.12 5.15 -8.64
N ILE A 65 -5.67 4.88 -7.42
CA ILE A 65 -4.51 5.58 -6.83
C ILE A 65 -3.29 5.45 -7.75
N ASN A 66 -3.01 4.23 -8.22
CA ASN A 66 -1.94 3.97 -9.18
C ASN A 66 -2.03 4.86 -10.42
N ARG A 67 -3.23 4.92 -11.04
CA ARG A 67 -3.46 5.71 -12.24
C ARG A 67 -3.28 7.21 -12.01
N LEU A 68 -3.68 7.71 -10.84
CA LEU A 68 -3.54 9.13 -10.50
C LEU A 68 -2.07 9.50 -10.21
N ILE A 69 -1.31 8.60 -9.56
CA ILE A 69 0.14 8.76 -9.36
C ILE A 69 0.84 8.87 -10.73
N ILE A 70 0.60 7.91 -11.62
CA ILE A 70 1.19 7.91 -12.96
C ILE A 70 0.79 9.17 -13.74
N ALA A 71 -0.49 9.58 -13.68
CA ALA A 71 -0.96 10.79 -14.34
C ALA A 71 -0.27 12.06 -13.84
N TYR A 72 0.01 12.13 -12.53
CA TYR A 72 0.77 13.22 -11.94
C TYR A 72 2.22 13.23 -12.43
N CYS A 73 2.87 12.05 -12.40
CA CYS A 73 4.25 11.89 -12.89
C CYS A 73 4.37 12.29 -14.37
N GLU A 74 3.45 11.82 -15.23
CA GLU A 74 3.39 12.20 -16.65
C GLU A 74 3.25 13.72 -16.83
N LYS A 75 2.33 14.36 -16.09
CA LYS A 75 2.08 15.80 -16.21
C LYS A 75 3.27 16.67 -15.81
N TYR A 76 3.98 16.28 -14.75
CA TYR A 76 5.11 17.04 -14.20
C TYR A 76 6.48 16.50 -14.61
N ASN A 77 6.52 15.53 -15.53
CA ASN A 77 7.73 14.89 -16.04
C ASN A 77 8.62 14.33 -14.92
N ILE A 78 7.98 13.69 -13.92
CA ILE A 78 8.66 12.97 -12.84
C ILE A 78 8.89 11.54 -13.33
N ARG A 79 10.12 11.05 -13.23
CA ARG A 79 10.43 9.65 -13.56
C ARG A 79 10.00 8.77 -12.39
N ASP A 80 9.17 7.80 -12.67
CA ASP A 80 8.69 6.82 -11.69
C ASP A 80 9.22 5.41 -12.00
N PHE A 81 9.59 4.69 -10.96
CA PHE A 81 10.09 3.32 -10.99
C PHE A 81 9.20 2.46 -10.08
N PRO A 82 8.22 1.74 -10.62
CA PRO A 82 7.29 0.95 -9.83
C PRO A 82 7.96 -0.31 -9.28
N PHE A 83 7.74 -0.60 -8.00
CA PHE A 83 8.17 -1.83 -7.35
C PHE A 83 7.18 -2.98 -7.53
N GLY A 84 5.96 -2.69 -7.97
CA GLY A 84 4.89 -3.68 -8.00
C GLY A 84 4.60 -4.21 -6.61
N GLN A 85 4.46 -5.53 -6.50
CA GLN A 85 4.23 -6.24 -5.23
C GLN A 85 5.53 -6.79 -4.62
N THR A 86 6.64 -6.11 -4.84
CA THR A 86 7.94 -6.54 -4.31
C THR A 86 7.91 -6.55 -2.78
N ARG A 87 8.38 -7.65 -2.21
CA ARG A 87 8.50 -7.79 -0.77
C ARG A 87 9.64 -6.92 -0.24
N LEU A 88 9.30 -5.98 0.64
CA LEU A 88 10.22 -5.08 1.33
C LEU A 88 10.57 -5.68 2.69
N ASN A 89 11.84 -5.91 2.96
CA ASN A 89 12.28 -6.63 4.15
C ASN A 89 13.40 -5.90 4.91
N VAL A 90 13.29 -5.93 6.24
CA VAL A 90 14.42 -5.76 7.16
C VAL A 90 14.59 -7.10 7.88
N TRP A 91 15.68 -7.78 7.62
CA TRP A 91 15.93 -9.15 8.08
C TRP A 91 15.62 -9.35 9.57
N GLY A 92 14.77 -10.33 9.85
CA GLY A 92 14.40 -10.71 11.21
C GLY A 92 13.49 -9.72 11.94
N GLN A 93 13.13 -8.57 11.34
CA GLN A 93 12.46 -7.48 12.03
C GLN A 93 11.12 -7.09 11.41
N ALA A 94 11.08 -6.84 10.11
CA ALA A 94 9.88 -6.42 9.41
C ALA A 94 9.88 -6.91 7.96
N GLY A 95 8.72 -7.25 7.45
CA GLY A 95 8.50 -7.56 6.05
C GLY A 95 7.11 -7.10 5.61
N ARG A 96 7.02 -6.48 4.43
CA ARG A 96 5.78 -5.96 3.85
C ARG A 96 5.72 -6.17 2.35
N GLU A 97 4.52 -6.38 1.85
CA GLU A 97 4.18 -6.37 0.43
C GLU A 97 3.15 -5.25 0.23
N PRO A 98 3.58 -4.01 -0.10
CA PRO A 98 2.68 -2.87 -0.26
C PRO A 98 1.73 -3.08 -1.44
N ASP A 99 0.56 -2.45 -1.40
CA ASP A 99 -0.36 -2.44 -2.54
C ASP A 99 0.24 -1.72 -3.73
N LEU A 100 0.92 -0.59 -3.47
CA LEU A 100 1.72 0.13 -4.47
C LEU A 100 3.01 0.63 -3.81
N ALA A 101 4.11 0.62 -4.57
CA ALA A 101 5.35 1.26 -4.15
C ALA A 101 6.13 1.78 -5.35
N TYR A 102 6.81 2.91 -5.15
CA TYR A 102 7.55 3.62 -6.19
C TYR A 102 8.85 4.24 -5.67
N ALA A 103 9.91 4.15 -6.46
CA ALA A 103 11.00 5.11 -6.39
C ALA A 103 10.79 6.21 -7.44
N PHE A 104 11.36 7.39 -7.21
CA PHE A 104 11.25 8.53 -8.13
C PHE A 104 12.64 9.06 -8.48
N ASP A 105 12.74 9.67 -9.68
CA ASP A 105 13.94 10.23 -10.30
C ASP A 105 15.00 9.21 -10.71
N THR A 106 15.30 8.24 -9.86
CA THR A 106 16.25 7.15 -10.13
C THR A 106 15.67 5.82 -9.64
N ASP A 107 16.08 4.73 -10.24
CA ASP A 107 15.85 3.39 -9.72
C ASP A 107 16.62 3.21 -8.40
N LYS A 108 15.97 2.66 -7.37
CA LYS A 108 16.48 2.54 -6.00
C LYS A 108 16.19 1.14 -5.44
N ASP A 109 16.97 0.71 -4.47
CA ASP A 109 16.75 -0.55 -3.76
C ASP A 109 15.56 -0.48 -2.78
N LEU A 110 15.21 0.75 -2.33
CA LEU A 110 14.08 1.01 -1.45
C LEU A 110 13.17 2.07 -2.08
N PRO A 111 11.84 1.88 -2.09
CA PRO A 111 10.92 2.87 -2.62
C PRO A 111 10.86 4.14 -1.77
N ASP A 112 10.60 5.27 -2.43
CA ASP A 112 10.36 6.56 -1.76
C ASP A 112 8.93 6.66 -1.21
N LEU A 113 7.99 5.93 -1.84
CA LEU A 113 6.57 5.91 -1.49
C LEU A 113 6.07 4.48 -1.39
N ALA A 114 5.35 4.19 -0.31
CA ALA A 114 4.46 3.04 -0.23
C ALA A 114 3.01 3.51 -0.05
N VAL A 115 2.07 2.76 -0.61
CA VAL A 115 0.63 3.02 -0.50
C VAL A 115 -0.06 1.75 -0.01
N GLU A 116 -0.92 1.91 0.98
CA GLU A 116 -1.76 0.85 1.53
C GLU A 116 -3.25 1.22 1.46
N VAL A 117 -4.05 0.26 1.07
CA VAL A 117 -5.51 0.34 1.02
C VAL A 117 -6.09 -0.56 2.10
N ILE A 118 -6.87 -0.02 3.02
CA ILE A 118 -7.41 -0.75 4.16
C ILE A 118 -8.94 -0.69 4.11
N PHE A 119 -9.60 -1.81 3.86
CA PHE A 119 -11.06 -1.96 3.91
C PHE A 119 -11.57 -2.57 5.21
N THR A 120 -10.70 -3.18 5.98
CA THR A 120 -11.01 -3.79 7.27
C THR A 120 -10.34 -2.99 8.38
N SER A 121 -10.77 -3.17 9.63
CA SER A 121 -10.15 -2.53 10.80
C SER A 121 -8.73 -3.09 11.04
N GLY A 122 -7.78 -2.64 10.23
CA GLY A 122 -6.36 -2.92 10.44
C GLY A 122 -5.77 -1.99 11.50
N ASP A 123 -4.79 -2.48 12.25
CA ASP A 123 -4.02 -1.65 13.17
C ASP A 123 -3.03 -0.77 12.38
N VAL A 124 -3.45 0.47 12.12
CA VAL A 124 -2.66 1.50 11.41
C VAL A 124 -1.36 1.81 12.15
N GLU A 125 -1.32 1.73 13.48
CA GLU A 125 -0.11 2.01 14.24
C GLU A 125 0.94 0.90 14.04
N THR A 126 0.53 -0.36 14.09
CA THR A 126 1.39 -1.51 13.76
C THR A 126 1.86 -1.46 12.30
N LEU A 127 0.98 -1.08 11.37
CA LEU A 127 1.33 -0.86 9.97
C LEU A 127 2.43 0.20 9.83
N LYS A 128 2.24 1.38 10.41
CA LYS A 128 3.22 2.48 10.39
C LYS A 128 4.54 2.07 11.03
N ALA A 129 4.50 1.40 12.19
CA ALA A 129 5.70 0.94 12.88
C ALA A 129 6.53 -0.04 12.03
N SER A 130 5.87 -0.91 11.27
CA SER A 130 6.57 -1.82 10.35
C SER A 130 7.21 -1.09 9.17
N TYR A 131 6.53 -0.12 8.54
CA TYR A 131 7.09 0.71 7.47
C TYR A 131 8.19 1.65 7.95
N GLN A 132 8.06 2.18 9.17
CA GLN A 132 9.11 2.92 9.86
C GLN A 132 10.37 2.07 10.00
N LYS A 133 10.21 0.79 10.38
CA LYS A 133 11.33 -0.15 10.51
C LYS A 133 11.99 -0.44 9.17
N ILE A 134 11.22 -0.52 8.09
CA ILE A 134 11.71 -0.69 6.72
C ILE A 134 12.40 0.60 6.25
N GLY A 135 11.96 1.78 6.72
CA GLY A 135 12.57 3.05 6.40
C GLY A 135 11.95 3.74 5.17
N ILE A 136 10.65 3.52 4.91
CA ILE A 136 9.95 4.15 3.79
C ILE A 136 9.76 5.64 4.06
N PRO A 137 10.27 6.55 3.21
CA PRO A 137 10.21 8.00 3.44
C PRO A 137 8.78 8.57 3.49
N GLU A 138 7.91 8.12 2.58
CA GLU A 138 6.52 8.56 2.53
C GLU A 138 5.58 7.36 2.47
N LEU A 139 4.54 7.35 3.32
CA LEU A 139 3.53 6.31 3.40
C LEU A 139 2.15 6.93 3.24
N TRP A 140 1.38 6.44 2.26
CA TRP A 140 -0.01 6.82 2.10
C TRP A 140 -0.91 5.68 2.55
N ILE A 141 -1.92 6.00 3.35
CA ILE A 141 -2.92 5.04 3.81
C ILE A 141 -4.30 5.54 3.40
N TRP A 142 -4.98 4.75 2.56
CA TRP A 142 -6.39 4.94 2.30
C TRP A 142 -7.20 4.03 3.23
N GLN A 143 -8.08 4.62 4.02
CA GLN A 143 -8.98 3.92 4.94
C GLN A 143 -10.23 4.78 5.20
N ASP A 144 -11.41 4.17 5.31
CA ASP A 144 -12.67 4.84 5.65
C ASP A 144 -12.97 6.08 4.79
N ASN A 145 -12.80 5.96 3.47
CA ASN A 145 -12.96 7.03 2.47
C ASN A 145 -12.06 8.25 2.77
N LYS A 146 -10.92 8.02 3.34
CA LYS A 146 -9.86 9.00 3.59
C LYS A 146 -8.54 8.50 3.06
N ILE A 147 -7.72 9.39 2.54
CA ILE A 147 -6.30 9.13 2.33
C ILE A 147 -5.49 10.04 3.24
N THR A 148 -4.58 9.46 3.99
CA THR A 148 -3.68 10.19 4.88
C THR A 148 -2.25 10.00 4.41
N PHE A 149 -1.54 11.11 4.25
CA PHE A 149 -0.12 11.11 3.91
C PHE A 149 0.71 11.20 5.18
N TYR A 150 1.68 10.31 5.31
CA TYR A 150 2.63 10.27 6.41
C TYR A 150 4.04 10.42 5.86
N CYS A 151 4.83 11.29 6.47
CA CYS A 151 6.27 11.41 6.19
C CYS A 151 7.08 10.92 7.37
N LEU A 152 8.14 10.17 7.09
CA LEU A 152 9.09 9.69 8.09
C LEU A 152 10.07 10.84 8.42
N GLU A 153 9.99 11.34 9.65
CA GLU A 153 10.86 12.40 10.16
C GLU A 153 11.46 11.93 11.50
N ALA A 154 12.80 11.93 11.59
CA ALA A 154 13.51 11.50 12.81
C ALA A 154 12.94 10.21 13.43
N ASP A 155 12.83 9.16 12.65
CA ASP A 155 12.32 7.84 13.04
C ASP A 155 10.85 7.82 13.52
N LYS A 156 10.01 8.77 13.05
CA LYS A 156 8.58 8.77 13.33
C LYS A 156 7.77 9.29 12.16
N TYR A 157 6.66 8.62 11.87
CA TYR A 157 5.69 9.13 10.90
C TYR A 157 4.88 10.29 11.47
N THR A 158 4.89 11.40 10.74
CA THR A 158 4.04 12.58 10.99
C THR A 158 3.03 12.74 9.85
N VAL A 159 1.81 13.15 10.18
CA VAL A 159 0.79 13.45 9.18
C VAL A 159 1.17 14.76 8.47
N VAL A 160 1.12 14.72 7.14
CA VAL A 160 1.34 15.91 6.31
C VAL A 160 0.12 16.19 5.44
N LYS A 161 -0.14 17.46 5.20
CA LYS A 161 -1.24 17.91 4.35
C LYS A 161 -0.93 17.70 2.87
N PHE A 162 0.30 17.99 2.48
CA PHE A 162 0.81 17.84 1.12
C PHE A 162 1.86 16.74 1.08
N SER A 163 1.85 15.96 -0.02
CA SER A 163 2.93 15.02 -0.28
C SER A 163 4.28 15.74 -0.38
N LYS A 164 5.32 15.14 0.18
CA LYS A 164 6.69 15.63 0.01
C LYS A 164 7.26 15.34 -1.38
N ILE A 165 6.77 14.27 -2.00
CA ILE A 165 7.15 13.86 -3.36
C ILE A 165 6.35 14.68 -4.39
N PHE A 166 5.04 14.79 -4.19
CA PHE A 166 4.12 15.49 -5.08
C PHE A 166 3.65 16.81 -4.45
N HIS A 167 4.54 17.80 -4.40
CA HIS A 167 4.39 19.05 -3.61
C HIS A 167 3.08 19.82 -3.82
N ARG A 168 2.36 19.59 -4.92
CA ARG A 168 1.07 20.23 -5.20
C ARG A 168 -0.12 19.34 -4.85
N LEU A 169 0.12 18.08 -4.45
CA LEU A 169 -0.93 17.13 -4.14
C LEU A 169 -1.32 17.24 -2.67
N GLU A 170 -2.54 17.69 -2.44
CA GLU A 170 -3.17 17.72 -1.11
C GLU A 170 -4.02 16.47 -0.90
N SER A 171 -3.91 15.81 0.26
CA SER A 171 -4.63 14.58 0.57
C SER A 171 -6.15 14.73 0.50
N SER A 172 -6.69 15.86 0.96
CA SER A 172 -8.14 16.16 0.93
C SER A 172 -8.70 16.27 -0.50
N SER A 173 -7.95 16.87 -1.40
CA SER A 173 -8.35 16.97 -2.82
C SER A 173 -8.19 15.64 -3.56
N PHE A 174 -7.22 14.81 -3.14
CA PHE A 174 -6.95 13.55 -3.79
C PHE A 174 -8.03 12.49 -3.50
N VAL A 175 -8.56 12.46 -2.28
CA VAL A 175 -9.58 11.50 -1.86
C VAL A 175 -10.84 11.55 -2.72
N GLU A 176 -11.25 12.76 -3.17
CA GLU A 176 -12.42 12.94 -4.03
C GLU A 176 -12.34 12.08 -5.32
N TYR A 177 -11.15 11.99 -5.91
CA TYR A 177 -10.94 11.20 -7.12
C TYR A 177 -10.85 9.70 -6.83
N ILE A 178 -10.28 9.31 -5.68
CA ILE A 178 -10.11 7.91 -5.31
C ILE A 178 -11.47 7.25 -5.07
N ASP A 179 -12.35 7.89 -4.31
CA ASP A 179 -13.65 7.33 -3.90
C ASP A 179 -14.59 7.11 -5.09
N ARG A 180 -14.41 7.87 -6.16
CA ARG A 180 -15.10 7.65 -7.43
C ARG A 180 -14.74 6.31 -8.08
N GLY A 181 -13.55 5.75 -7.77
CA GLY A 181 -13.02 4.54 -8.38
C GLY A 181 -13.85 3.29 -8.18
N ILE A 182 -14.72 3.25 -7.17
CA ILE A 182 -15.66 2.14 -6.96
C ILE A 182 -16.79 2.16 -7.99
N LYS A 183 -17.18 3.33 -8.49
CA LYS A 183 -18.36 3.53 -9.34
C LYS A 183 -18.04 3.95 -10.77
N GLU A 184 -16.92 4.65 -10.99
CA GLU A 184 -16.58 5.28 -12.25
C GLU A 184 -15.36 4.61 -12.92
N SER A 185 -15.23 4.86 -14.22
CA SER A 185 -14.06 4.42 -14.97
C SER A 185 -12.81 5.20 -14.56
N PRO A 186 -11.68 4.52 -14.25
CA PRO A 186 -10.42 5.20 -13.95
C PRO A 186 -9.94 6.17 -15.05
N ALA A 187 -10.33 5.94 -16.30
CA ALA A 187 -9.99 6.85 -17.41
C ALA A 187 -10.69 8.21 -17.28
N VAL A 188 -11.97 8.22 -16.89
CA VAL A 188 -12.73 9.45 -16.65
C VAL A 188 -12.15 10.20 -15.44
N ILE A 189 -11.92 9.48 -14.36
CA ILE A 189 -11.34 10.04 -13.13
C ILE A 189 -9.97 10.70 -13.43
N LYS A 190 -9.09 10.02 -14.18
CA LYS A 190 -7.80 10.58 -14.62
C LYS A 190 -7.97 11.90 -15.37
N GLN A 191 -8.92 11.96 -16.31
CA GLN A 191 -9.16 13.18 -17.11
C GLN A 191 -9.59 14.36 -16.23
N ASP A 192 -10.45 14.10 -15.24
CA ASP A 192 -10.92 15.16 -14.34
C ASP A 192 -9.79 15.61 -13.38
N PHE A 193 -9.05 14.67 -12.83
CA PHE A 193 -7.89 14.96 -11.98
C PHE A 193 -6.85 15.86 -12.69
N LEU A 194 -6.55 15.55 -13.95
CA LEU A 194 -5.58 16.34 -14.75
C LEU A 194 -6.01 17.80 -15.01
N LYS A 195 -7.29 18.15 -14.83
CA LYS A 195 -7.79 19.54 -14.96
C LYS A 195 -7.48 20.38 -13.74
N VAL A 196 -7.27 19.77 -12.58
CA VAL A 196 -7.15 20.48 -11.28
C VAL A 196 -5.75 20.50 -10.70
N ILE A 197 -4.87 19.58 -11.12
CA ILE A 197 -3.45 19.55 -10.71
C ILE A 197 -2.57 20.41 -11.56
#